data_9e9e4998225c4f3c175ea24a4c89689e
#
_entry.id   9e9e4998225c4f3c175ea24a4c89689e
#
_cell.length_a   1.000
_cell.length_b   1.000
_cell.length_c   1.000
_cell.angle_alpha   90.00
_cell.angle_beta   90.00
_cell.angle_gamma   90.00
#
_symmetry.space_group_name_H-M   'P 1'
#
loop_
_entity.id
_entity.type
_entity.pdbx_description
1 polymer ?
#
loop_
_entity_poly.entity_id
_entity_poly.type
_entity_poly.pdbx_seq_one_letter_code
_entity_poly.pdbx_strand_id
1 'polypeptide(L)'
;VELQKADAAFGKVIEASPTTQDAYIFRARANRLLENDDMIIKYYEDYMRVVTEKGPEEVTKNKAKFIESYNNIAASYANTDKAKAKEYFNKTLALDPTNPYATESLKTLK
;
A
#
# COMPACT_ATOMS: atom_id res chain seq x y z
N VAL A 1 11.36 -2.16 17.85
CA VAL A 1 12.77 -2.30 17.96
C VAL A 1 13.41 -2.21 16.58
N GLU A 2 13.73 -3.34 15.93
CA GLU A 2 14.34 -3.30 14.60
C GLU A 2 13.42 -2.66 13.55
N LEU A 3 12.12 -3.01 13.58
CA LEU A 3 11.13 -2.47 12.64
C LEU A 3 10.88 -0.99 12.86
N GLN A 4 10.89 -0.56 14.13
CA GLN A 4 10.72 0.85 14.46
C GLN A 4 11.93 1.66 14.00
N LYS A 5 13.13 1.11 14.11
CA LYS A 5 14.35 1.74 13.59
C LYS A 5 14.31 1.83 12.06
N ALA A 6 13.82 0.78 11.38
CA ALA A 6 13.67 0.79 9.94
C ALA A 6 12.67 1.86 9.49
N ASP A 7 11.54 1.98 10.20
CA ASP A 7 10.54 3.02 9.91
C ASP A 7 11.17 4.42 10.02
N ALA A 8 11.89 4.68 11.09
CA ALA A 8 12.54 5.97 11.30
C ALA A 8 13.62 6.26 10.25
N ALA A 9 14.39 5.24 9.85
CA ALA A 9 15.43 5.39 8.84
C ALA A 9 14.81 5.74 7.47
N PHE A 10 13.73 5.06 7.08
CA PHE A 10 13.03 5.39 5.83
C PHE A 10 12.41 6.78 5.89
N GLY A 11 11.93 7.20 7.05
CA GLY A 11 11.44 8.56 7.26
C GLY A 11 12.49 9.61 6.98
N LYS A 12 13.72 9.38 7.41
CA LYS A 12 14.84 10.29 7.14
C LYS A 12 15.18 10.34 5.65
N VAL A 13 15.14 9.20 4.96
CA VAL A 13 15.36 9.15 3.51
C VAL A 13 14.31 10.00 2.80
N ILE A 14 13.05 9.87 3.20
CA ILE A 14 11.93 10.63 2.63
C ILE A 14 12.12 12.13 2.84
N GLU A 15 12.53 12.55 4.04
CA GLU A 15 12.80 13.96 4.34
C GLU A 15 13.92 14.54 3.43
N ALA A 16 14.96 13.75 3.21
CA ALA A 16 16.09 14.17 2.36
C ALA A 16 15.74 14.11 0.88
N SER A 17 14.90 13.17 0.46
CA SER A 17 14.52 12.97 -0.93
C SER A 17 13.07 12.50 -1.04
N PRO A 18 12.10 13.43 -1.04
CA PRO A 18 10.67 13.07 -1.03
C PRO A 18 10.17 12.33 -2.27
N THR A 19 10.97 12.25 -3.33
CA THR A 19 10.59 11.53 -4.55
C THR A 19 11.18 10.12 -4.63
N THR A 20 11.83 9.65 -3.57
CA THR A 20 12.39 8.30 -3.51
C THR A 20 11.25 7.30 -3.22
N GLN A 21 10.61 6.81 -4.29
CA GLN A 21 9.41 5.97 -4.18
C GLN A 21 9.61 4.72 -3.34
N ASP A 22 10.76 4.05 -3.47
CA ASP A 22 10.99 2.80 -2.75
C ASP A 22 11.06 2.99 -1.23
N ALA A 23 11.50 4.16 -0.76
CA ALA A 23 11.51 4.45 0.67
C ALA A 23 10.09 4.41 1.27
N TYR A 24 9.10 4.89 0.52
CA TYR A 24 7.71 4.87 0.97
C TYR A 24 7.17 3.45 1.08
N ILE A 25 7.42 2.60 0.08
CA ILE A 25 6.90 1.23 0.13
C ILE A 25 7.62 0.39 1.20
N PHE A 26 8.91 0.60 1.40
CA PHE A 26 9.64 -0.08 2.47
C PHE A 26 9.13 0.35 3.84
N ARG A 27 8.82 1.63 4.00
CA ARG A 27 8.24 2.14 5.24
C ARG A 27 6.84 1.55 5.48
N ALA A 28 6.04 1.43 4.42
CA ALA A 28 4.73 0.78 4.50
C ALA A 28 4.86 -0.68 4.94
N ARG A 29 5.81 -1.40 4.37
CA ARG A 29 6.05 -2.81 4.73
C ARG A 29 6.53 -2.97 6.17
N ALA A 30 7.38 -2.06 6.66
CA ALA A 30 7.80 -2.07 8.06
C ALA A 30 6.59 -1.86 8.98
N ASN A 31 5.70 -0.94 8.65
CA ASN A 31 4.51 -0.69 9.44
C ASN A 31 3.49 -1.83 9.35
N ARG A 32 3.46 -2.57 8.25
CA ARG A 32 2.64 -3.78 8.15
C ARG A 32 3.10 -4.82 9.17
N LEU A 33 4.40 -5.01 9.32
CA LEU A 33 4.95 -5.93 10.32
C LEU A 33 4.73 -5.43 11.74
N LEU A 34 4.65 -4.11 11.94
CA LEU A 34 4.31 -3.49 13.22
C LEU A 34 2.81 -3.48 13.49
N GLU A 35 2.00 -3.90 12.52
CA GLU A 35 0.54 -3.93 12.61
C GLU A 35 -0.09 -2.56 12.89
N ASN A 36 0.50 -1.50 12.35
CA ASN A 36 0.00 -0.14 12.51
C ASN A 36 -0.85 0.25 11.29
N ASP A 37 -2.15 -0.04 11.36
CA ASP A 37 -3.07 0.13 10.23
C ASP A 37 -3.09 1.54 9.65
N ASP A 38 -3.08 2.58 10.50
CA ASP A 38 -3.11 3.97 10.01
C ASP A 38 -1.87 4.30 9.18
N MET A 39 -0.72 3.82 9.63
CA MET A 39 0.54 4.06 8.93
C MET A 39 0.67 3.20 7.68
N ILE A 40 0.12 1.98 7.69
CA ILE A 40 0.05 1.12 6.51
C ILE A 40 -0.70 1.85 5.39
N ILE A 41 -1.88 2.35 5.70
CA ILE A 41 -2.71 3.08 4.75
C ILE A 41 -1.95 4.30 4.22
N LYS A 42 -1.43 5.12 5.14
CA LYS A 42 -0.74 6.36 4.80
C LYS A 42 0.45 6.12 3.86
N TYR A 43 1.35 5.20 4.21
CA TYR A 43 2.59 5.03 3.45
C TYR A 43 2.39 4.32 2.12
N TYR A 44 1.44 3.40 2.01
CA TYR A 44 1.09 2.84 0.70
C TYR A 44 0.43 3.88 -0.20
N GLU A 45 -0.43 4.74 0.35
CA GLU A 45 -1.01 5.84 -0.42
C GLU A 45 0.05 6.84 -0.88
N ASP A 46 0.98 7.19 0.01
CA ASP A 46 2.09 8.08 -0.34
C ASP A 46 2.95 7.48 -1.44
N TYR A 47 3.24 6.17 -1.35
CA TYR A 47 3.98 5.45 -2.40
C TYR A 47 3.30 5.60 -3.75
N MET A 48 2.01 5.29 -3.80
CA MET A 48 1.25 5.35 -5.06
C MET A 48 1.19 6.78 -5.61
N ARG A 49 1.04 7.77 -4.74
CA ARG A 49 1.02 9.17 -5.14
C ARG A 49 2.35 9.57 -5.79
N VAL A 50 3.46 9.25 -5.16
CA VAL A 50 4.80 9.59 -5.67
C VAL A 50 5.03 8.95 -7.04
N VAL A 51 4.69 7.67 -7.20
CA VAL A 51 4.85 6.97 -8.47
C VAL A 51 3.93 7.57 -9.54
N THR A 52 2.67 7.85 -9.18
CA THR A 52 1.70 8.43 -10.10
C THR A 52 2.15 9.78 -10.63
N GLU A 53 2.77 10.60 -9.78
CA GLU A 53 3.31 11.90 -10.18
C GLU A 53 4.46 11.80 -11.18
N LYS A 54 5.15 10.66 -11.23
CA LYS A 54 6.22 10.42 -12.20
C LYS A 54 5.71 10.04 -13.59
N GLY A 55 4.44 9.70 -13.71
CA GLY A 55 3.79 9.44 -14.99
C GLY A 55 3.33 7.99 -15.17
N PRO A 56 2.53 7.75 -16.25
CA PRO A 56 1.90 6.43 -16.46
C PRO A 56 2.89 5.30 -16.71
N GLU A 57 4.05 5.58 -17.26
CA GLU A 57 5.07 4.55 -17.48
C GLU A 57 5.59 3.98 -16.17
N GLU A 58 5.82 4.84 -15.18
CA GLU A 58 6.27 4.40 -13.86
C GLU A 58 5.17 3.59 -13.16
N VAL A 59 3.91 3.99 -13.28
CA VAL A 59 2.78 3.24 -12.73
C VAL A 59 2.75 1.83 -13.33
N THR A 60 2.89 1.72 -14.65
CA THR A 60 2.89 0.43 -15.34
C THR A 60 4.04 -0.47 -14.89
N LYS A 61 5.24 0.10 -14.77
CA LYS A 61 6.42 -0.65 -14.30
C LYS A 61 6.22 -1.19 -12.89
N ASN A 62 5.47 -0.49 -12.06
CA ASN A 62 5.28 -0.84 -10.65
C ASN A 62 3.91 -1.43 -10.37
N LYS A 63 3.26 -2.02 -11.38
CA LYS A 63 1.93 -2.62 -11.26
C LYS A 63 1.83 -3.58 -10.08
N ALA A 64 2.79 -4.48 -9.91
CA ALA A 64 2.79 -5.45 -8.80
C ALA A 64 2.80 -4.75 -7.44
N LYS A 65 3.54 -3.65 -7.32
CA LYS A 65 3.59 -2.87 -6.08
C LYS A 65 2.29 -2.10 -5.84
N PHE A 66 1.59 -1.68 -6.89
CA PHE A 66 0.27 -1.08 -6.76
C PHE A 66 -0.76 -2.11 -6.26
N ILE A 67 -0.70 -3.33 -6.79
CA ILE A 67 -1.55 -4.44 -6.33
C ILE A 67 -1.29 -4.71 -4.84
N GLU A 68 -0.03 -4.80 -4.45
CA GLU A 68 0.35 -4.94 -3.04
C GLU A 68 -0.23 -3.81 -2.20
N SER A 69 -0.11 -2.57 -2.68
CA SER A 69 -0.59 -1.39 -1.96
C SER A 69 -2.10 -1.42 -1.76
N TYR A 70 -2.85 -1.67 -2.82
CA TYR A 70 -4.31 -1.75 -2.73
C TYR A 70 -4.77 -2.86 -1.79
N ASN A 71 -4.17 -4.05 -1.89
CA ASN A 71 -4.55 -5.17 -1.04
C ASN A 71 -4.26 -4.90 0.44
N ASN A 72 -3.13 -4.28 0.75
CA ASN A 72 -2.78 -3.99 2.14
C ASN A 72 -3.61 -2.84 2.72
N ILE A 73 -3.91 -1.82 1.92
CA ILE A 73 -4.81 -0.75 2.35
C ILE A 73 -6.20 -1.34 2.61
N ALA A 74 -6.70 -2.18 1.69
CA ALA A 74 -8.00 -2.83 1.86
C ALA A 74 -8.05 -3.68 3.13
N ALA A 75 -7.02 -4.48 3.37
CA ALA A 75 -6.94 -5.31 4.58
C ALA A 75 -6.95 -4.46 5.86
N SER A 76 -6.28 -3.31 5.83
CA SER A 76 -6.25 -2.40 6.98
C SER A 76 -7.61 -1.76 7.25
N TYR A 77 -8.44 -1.58 6.22
CA TYR A 77 -9.81 -1.07 6.40
C TYR A 77 -10.84 -2.15 6.74
N ALA A 78 -10.52 -3.44 6.54
CA ALA A 78 -11.50 -4.53 6.61
C ALA A 78 -12.32 -4.57 7.90
N ASN A 79 -11.72 -4.19 9.03
CA ASN A 79 -12.40 -4.21 10.33
C ASN A 79 -13.01 -2.87 10.73
N THR A 80 -12.68 -1.78 10.05
CA THR A 80 -13.10 -0.44 10.43
C THR A 80 -14.01 0.22 9.40
N ASP A 81 -13.80 -0.05 8.12
CA ASP A 81 -14.59 0.54 7.04
C ASP A 81 -14.70 -0.45 5.88
N LYS A 82 -15.68 -1.34 5.96
CA LYS A 82 -15.88 -2.38 4.95
C LYS A 82 -16.12 -1.82 3.55
N ALA A 83 -16.76 -0.67 3.44
CA ALA A 83 -17.01 -0.03 2.15
C ALA A 83 -15.71 0.35 1.47
N LYS A 84 -14.78 0.96 2.22
CA LYS A 84 -13.45 1.29 1.69
C LYS A 84 -12.63 0.05 1.40
N ALA A 85 -12.71 -0.98 2.25
CA ALA A 85 -12.02 -2.24 1.99
C ALA A 85 -12.44 -2.82 0.64
N LYS A 86 -13.74 -2.87 0.37
CA LYS A 86 -14.27 -3.35 -0.91
C LYS A 86 -13.79 -2.49 -2.08
N GLU A 87 -13.79 -1.17 -1.90
CA GLU A 87 -13.31 -0.25 -2.93
C GLU A 87 -11.87 -0.57 -3.34
N TYR A 88 -10.98 -0.73 -2.36
CA TYR A 88 -9.57 -1.01 -2.65
C TYR A 88 -9.33 -2.41 -3.20
N PHE A 89 -10.07 -3.44 -2.73
CA PHE A 89 -9.98 -4.76 -3.35
C PHE A 89 -10.46 -4.72 -4.80
N ASN A 90 -11.48 -3.94 -5.10
CA ASN A 90 -11.94 -3.77 -6.48
C ASN A 90 -10.90 -3.04 -7.34
N LYS A 91 -10.14 -2.13 -6.77
CA LYS A 91 -9.01 -1.50 -7.47
C LYS A 91 -7.93 -2.52 -7.82
N THR A 92 -7.68 -3.48 -6.93
CA THR A 92 -6.79 -4.60 -7.23
C THR A 92 -7.30 -5.39 -8.43
N LEU A 93 -8.60 -5.72 -8.44
CA LEU A 93 -9.20 -6.50 -9.53
C LEU A 93 -9.23 -5.74 -10.85
N ALA A 94 -9.22 -4.42 -10.83
CA ALA A 94 -9.10 -3.63 -12.04
C ALA A 94 -7.73 -3.81 -12.69
N LEU A 95 -6.68 -4.03 -11.89
CA LEU A 95 -5.33 -4.27 -12.39
C LEU A 95 -5.04 -5.75 -12.64
N ASP A 96 -5.63 -6.62 -11.83
CA ASP A 96 -5.41 -8.06 -11.86
C ASP A 96 -6.75 -8.76 -11.60
N PRO A 97 -7.57 -8.99 -12.65
CA PRO A 97 -8.93 -9.52 -12.48
C PRO A 97 -9.03 -10.88 -11.80
N THR A 98 -7.96 -11.64 -11.79
CA THR A 98 -7.93 -12.98 -11.18
C THR A 98 -7.16 -13.01 -9.87
N ASN A 99 -6.83 -11.85 -9.29
CA ASN A 99 -6.06 -11.80 -8.06
C ASN A 99 -6.76 -12.61 -6.96
N PRO A 100 -6.12 -13.71 -6.47
CA PRO A 100 -6.80 -14.61 -5.53
C PRO A 100 -7.06 -13.97 -4.17
N TYR A 101 -6.14 -13.16 -3.68
CA TYR A 101 -6.29 -12.52 -2.38
C TYR A 101 -7.49 -11.56 -2.37
N ALA A 102 -7.60 -10.70 -3.40
CA ALA A 102 -8.71 -9.75 -3.51
C ALA A 102 -10.04 -10.47 -3.70
N THR A 103 -10.07 -11.52 -4.56
CA THR A 103 -11.26 -12.28 -4.83
C THR A 103 -11.80 -12.95 -3.55
N GLU A 104 -10.92 -13.62 -2.80
CA GLU A 104 -11.33 -14.31 -1.58
C GLU A 104 -11.72 -13.32 -0.48
N SER A 105 -11.00 -12.23 -0.36
CA SER A 105 -11.31 -11.20 0.64
C SER A 105 -12.68 -10.57 0.40
N LEU A 106 -13.02 -10.29 -0.86
CA LEU A 106 -14.34 -9.74 -1.20
C LEU A 106 -15.48 -10.69 -0.85
N LYS A 107 -15.25 -12.01 -0.93
CA LYS A 107 -16.25 -13.00 -0.53
C LYS A 107 -16.53 -12.98 0.97
N THR A 108 -15.54 -12.66 1.76
CA THR A 108 -15.68 -12.62 3.23
C THR A 108 -16.19 -11.29 3.75
N LEU A 109 -16.06 -10.22 2.98
CA LEU A 109 -16.55 -8.89 3.33
C LEU A 109 -18.01 -8.74 2.89
N LYS A 110 -18.92 -8.92 3.82
CA LYS A 110 -20.35 -8.81 3.48
C LYS A 110 -21.02 -7.61 4.09
#